data_aeb76c980d61a7fd224f5725ad8be542
#
_entry.id   aeb76c980d61a7fd224f5725ad8be542
#
_cell.length_a   1.000
_cell.length_b   1.000
_cell.length_c   1.000
_cell.angle_alpha   90.00
_cell.angle_beta   90.00
_cell.angle_gamma   90.00
#
_symmetry.space_group_name_H-M   'P 1'
#
loop_
_entity.id
_entity.type
_entity.pdbx_description
1 polymer ?
#
loop_
_entity_poly.entity_id
_entity_poly.type
_entity_poly.pdbx_seq_one_letter_code
_entity_poly.pdbx_strand_id
1 'polypeptide(L)'
;MAMVKNAPPESGENESGRYQPQHQPMIRDLPNGERPRERLREYGSRYLSNTELIAILLRTGVKGQNVLSLSSSLLARRNGLAGLGRSTFAELCAERGLSEAKACQLLAALELGRRFASLVPGERATINSPQDVANLLAAEMATLDQEHLRVLLLKTRCRQYHRAPRSGK
;
A
#
# COMPACT_ATOMS: atom_id res chain seq x y z
N MET A 1 -43.72 42.35 -40.10
CA MET A 1 -42.32 42.19 -39.77
C MET A 1 -42.21 42.26 -38.22
N ALA A 2 -42.36 41.13 -37.55
CA ALA A 2 -42.49 41.05 -36.09
C ALA A 2 -41.14 40.60 -35.47
N MET A 3 -40.55 41.46 -34.64
CA MET A 3 -39.34 41.16 -33.87
C MET A 3 -39.70 40.26 -32.69
N VAL A 4 -39.12 39.05 -32.68
CA VAL A 4 -39.16 38.14 -31.51
C VAL A 4 -38.07 38.59 -30.57
N LYS A 5 -38.46 39.06 -29.37
CA LYS A 5 -37.56 39.30 -28.22
C LYS A 5 -37.26 37.97 -27.57
N ASN A 6 -36.04 37.51 -27.68
CA ASN A 6 -35.49 36.43 -26.80
C ASN A 6 -35.15 37.03 -25.45
N ALA A 7 -35.89 36.64 -24.43
CA ALA A 7 -35.50 36.85 -23.05
C ALA A 7 -34.57 35.71 -22.59
N PRO A 8 -33.48 35.97 -21.83
CA PRO A 8 -32.65 34.93 -21.26
C PRO A 8 -33.40 34.21 -20.15
N PRO A 9 -33.11 32.91 -19.89
CA PRO A 9 -33.72 32.18 -18.82
C PRO A 9 -33.21 32.72 -17.47
N GLU A 10 -34.15 32.95 -16.57
CA GLU A 10 -33.87 33.34 -15.20
C GLU A 10 -33.04 32.25 -14.50
N SER A 11 -31.92 32.65 -13.95
CA SER A 11 -31.09 31.84 -13.10
C SER A 11 -31.82 31.56 -11.77
N GLY A 12 -32.39 30.37 -11.68
CA GLY A 12 -32.91 29.85 -10.41
C GLY A 12 -31.76 29.67 -9.42
N GLU A 13 -31.58 30.63 -8.55
CA GLU A 13 -30.75 30.50 -7.37
C GLU A 13 -31.37 29.46 -6.43
N ASN A 14 -30.80 28.27 -6.39
CA ASN A 14 -31.18 27.24 -5.44
C ASN A 14 -30.46 27.55 -4.11
N GLU A 15 -31.17 28.24 -3.21
CA GLU A 15 -30.79 28.41 -1.82
C GLU A 15 -30.79 27.02 -1.14
N SER A 16 -29.64 26.38 -1.05
CA SER A 16 -29.23 25.57 0.09
C SER A 16 -27.83 24.97 -0.16
N GLY A 17 -26.81 25.80 -0.05
CA GLY A 17 -25.41 25.37 0.03
C GLY A 17 -25.10 24.68 1.38
N ARG A 18 -25.93 23.75 1.81
CA ARG A 18 -25.56 22.83 2.90
C ARG A 18 -24.78 21.70 2.25
N TYR A 19 -23.45 21.73 2.40
CA TYR A 19 -22.60 20.57 2.17
C TYR A 19 -23.19 19.36 2.88
N GLN A 20 -23.92 18.53 2.16
CA GLN A 20 -24.33 17.22 2.66
C GLN A 20 -23.09 16.33 2.57
N PRO A 21 -22.56 15.83 3.69
CA PRO A 21 -21.48 14.86 3.62
C PRO A 21 -22.00 13.67 2.82
N GLN A 22 -21.45 13.49 1.61
CA GLN A 22 -21.83 12.38 0.73
C GLN A 22 -21.61 11.10 1.53
N HIS A 23 -22.70 10.41 1.81
CA HIS A 23 -22.69 9.13 2.50
C HIS A 23 -21.91 8.16 1.62
N GLN A 24 -20.65 7.92 1.95
CA GLN A 24 -19.84 6.97 1.20
C GLN A 24 -20.50 5.60 1.31
N PRO A 25 -20.85 4.95 0.19
CA PRO A 25 -21.50 3.65 0.21
C PRO A 25 -20.63 2.67 1.00
N MET A 26 -21.27 1.86 1.84
CA MET A 26 -20.57 0.78 2.54
C MET A 26 -20.18 -0.31 1.53
N ILE A 27 -19.18 -1.13 1.84
CA ILE A 27 -18.77 -2.24 0.94
C ILE A 27 -19.93 -3.18 0.62
N ARG A 28 -20.85 -3.38 1.56
CA ARG A 28 -22.05 -4.19 1.33
C ARG A 28 -23.01 -3.61 0.29
N ASP A 29 -22.91 -2.31 0.02
CA ASP A 29 -23.75 -1.61 -0.96
C ASP A 29 -23.14 -1.69 -2.38
N LEU A 30 -21.89 -2.18 -2.51
CA LEU A 30 -21.28 -2.47 -3.79
C LEU A 30 -21.91 -3.73 -4.39
N PRO A 31 -22.08 -3.77 -5.73
CA PRO A 31 -22.51 -4.98 -6.43
C PRO A 31 -21.64 -6.19 -6.06
N ASN A 32 -22.25 -7.37 -6.06
CA ASN A 32 -21.49 -8.61 -5.97
C ASN A 32 -20.51 -8.66 -7.14
N GLY A 33 -19.26 -9.01 -6.89
CA GLY A 33 -18.19 -8.97 -7.89
C GLY A 33 -17.34 -7.69 -7.86
N GLU A 34 -17.80 -6.58 -7.29
CA GLU A 34 -16.97 -5.39 -7.05
C GLU A 34 -16.38 -5.36 -5.64
N ARG A 35 -16.82 -6.24 -4.77
CA ARG A 35 -16.32 -6.35 -3.40
C ARG A 35 -14.92 -6.97 -3.40
N PRO A 36 -13.93 -6.41 -2.69
CA PRO A 36 -12.55 -6.88 -2.75
C PRO A 36 -12.36 -8.38 -2.49
N ARG A 37 -13.13 -8.95 -1.56
CA ARG A 37 -13.04 -10.38 -1.24
C ARG A 37 -13.60 -11.27 -2.35
N GLU A 38 -14.65 -10.83 -3.01
CA GLU A 38 -15.25 -11.54 -4.13
C GLU A 38 -14.34 -11.49 -5.35
N ARG A 39 -13.78 -10.31 -5.63
CA ARG A 39 -12.74 -10.14 -6.66
C ARG A 39 -11.50 -11.00 -6.39
N LEU A 40 -11.06 -11.09 -5.12
CA LEU A 40 -9.95 -11.95 -4.75
C LEU A 40 -10.24 -13.42 -5.07
N ARG A 41 -11.46 -13.87 -4.77
CA ARG A 41 -11.88 -15.26 -5.01
C ARG A 41 -12.03 -15.59 -6.50
N GLU A 42 -12.56 -14.64 -7.26
CA GLU A 42 -12.89 -14.84 -8.68
C GLU A 42 -11.67 -14.65 -9.58
N TYR A 43 -10.91 -13.58 -9.37
CA TYR A 43 -9.80 -13.20 -10.26
C TYR A 43 -8.41 -13.47 -9.67
N GLY A 44 -8.31 -13.73 -8.38
CA GLY A 44 -7.03 -13.91 -7.69
C GLY A 44 -6.36 -12.60 -7.27
N SER A 45 -5.34 -12.72 -6.40
CA SER A 45 -4.70 -11.57 -5.75
C SER A 45 -3.96 -10.62 -6.69
N ARG A 46 -3.50 -11.12 -7.85
CA ARG A 46 -2.74 -10.32 -8.82
C ARG A 46 -3.56 -9.21 -9.48
N TYR A 47 -4.88 -9.35 -9.50
CA TYR A 47 -5.80 -8.39 -10.10
C TYR A 47 -6.36 -7.36 -9.13
N LEU A 48 -5.97 -7.45 -7.86
CA LEU A 48 -6.37 -6.48 -6.85
C LEU A 48 -5.34 -5.36 -6.70
N SER A 49 -5.85 -4.15 -6.50
CA SER A 49 -5.04 -3.01 -6.11
C SER A 49 -4.52 -3.14 -4.68
N ASN A 50 -3.46 -2.41 -4.33
CA ASN A 50 -2.96 -2.34 -2.96
C ASN A 50 -4.05 -1.87 -1.97
N THR A 51 -4.91 -0.95 -2.40
CA THR A 51 -6.05 -0.47 -1.61
C THR A 51 -7.01 -1.61 -1.27
N GLU A 52 -7.37 -2.44 -2.24
CA GLU A 52 -8.27 -3.59 -2.04
C GLU A 52 -7.64 -4.65 -1.14
N LEU A 53 -6.36 -4.95 -1.32
CA LEU A 53 -5.64 -5.90 -0.47
C LEU A 53 -5.60 -5.44 1.00
N ILE A 54 -5.31 -4.15 1.24
CA ILE A 54 -5.34 -3.57 2.59
C ILE A 54 -6.77 -3.56 3.14
N ALA A 55 -7.78 -3.26 2.32
CA ALA A 55 -9.18 -3.29 2.74
C ALA A 55 -9.62 -4.69 3.19
N ILE A 56 -9.15 -5.74 2.53
CA ILE A 56 -9.38 -7.13 2.94
C ILE A 56 -8.77 -7.40 4.31
N LEU A 57 -7.53 -6.94 4.55
CA LEU A 57 -6.83 -7.09 5.83
C LEU A 57 -7.54 -6.34 6.95
N LEU A 58 -7.90 -5.07 6.73
CA LEU A 58 -8.56 -4.23 7.74
C LEU A 58 -10.00 -4.66 8.05
N ARG A 59 -10.66 -5.39 7.17
CA ARG A 59 -12.01 -5.97 7.28
C ARG A 59 -13.13 -4.94 7.36
N THR A 60 -13.00 -3.93 8.19
CA THR A 60 -14.03 -2.92 8.46
C THR A 60 -13.46 -1.51 8.39
N GLY A 61 -14.27 -0.57 7.90
CA GLY A 61 -13.98 0.85 7.99
C GLY A 61 -14.20 1.40 9.40
N VAL A 62 -14.49 2.69 9.48
CA VAL A 62 -14.87 3.41 10.70
C VAL A 62 -16.15 4.21 10.46
N LYS A 63 -16.72 4.76 11.49
CA LYS A 63 -17.92 5.60 11.39
C LYS A 63 -17.68 6.74 10.38
N GLY A 64 -18.48 6.77 9.33
CA GLY A 64 -18.40 7.78 8.27
C GLY A 64 -17.37 7.51 7.18
N GLN A 65 -16.58 6.43 7.25
CA GLN A 65 -15.60 6.10 6.22
C GLN A 65 -15.57 4.59 5.97
N ASN A 66 -15.84 4.17 4.74
CA ASN A 66 -15.77 2.76 4.38
C ASN A 66 -14.30 2.27 4.37
N VAL A 67 -14.10 0.95 4.35
CA VAL A 67 -12.74 0.39 4.48
C VAL A 67 -11.89 0.63 3.23
N LEU A 68 -12.45 0.77 2.03
CA LEU A 68 -11.69 1.13 0.82
C LEU A 68 -11.16 2.55 0.92
N SER A 69 -12.00 3.50 1.33
CA SER A 69 -11.58 4.89 1.54
C SER A 69 -10.57 5.01 2.69
N LEU A 70 -10.74 4.24 3.76
CA LEU A 70 -9.76 4.17 4.85
C LEU A 70 -8.40 3.65 4.34
N SER A 71 -8.41 2.58 3.56
CA SER A 71 -7.19 1.98 2.99
C SER A 71 -6.49 2.92 2.00
N SER A 72 -7.26 3.59 1.13
CA SER A 72 -6.74 4.58 0.19
C SER A 72 -6.10 5.77 0.91
N SER A 73 -6.80 6.31 1.93
CA SER A 73 -6.30 7.42 2.74
C SER A 73 -5.03 7.02 3.51
N LEU A 74 -4.97 5.81 4.05
CA LEU A 74 -3.79 5.28 4.74
C LEU A 74 -2.58 5.21 3.80
N LEU A 75 -2.77 4.64 2.61
CA LEU A 75 -1.70 4.57 1.59
C LEU A 75 -1.23 5.96 1.16
N ALA A 76 -2.15 6.90 0.95
CA ALA A 76 -1.80 8.26 0.58
C ALA A 76 -0.95 8.96 1.65
N ARG A 77 -1.34 8.84 2.93
CA ARG A 77 -0.59 9.44 4.05
C ARG A 77 0.77 8.79 4.30
N ARG A 78 0.92 7.52 3.95
CA ARG A 78 2.16 6.76 4.15
C ARG A 78 3.03 6.63 2.90
N ASN A 79 2.79 7.44 1.88
CA ASN A 79 3.54 7.39 0.61
C ASN A 79 3.53 6.00 -0.03
N GLY A 80 2.36 5.36 -0.04
CA GLY A 80 2.16 4.05 -0.64
C GLY A 80 2.58 2.87 0.24
N LEU A 81 2.71 1.71 -0.40
CA LEU A 81 3.01 0.45 0.29
C LEU A 81 4.41 0.44 0.93
N ALA A 82 5.38 1.10 0.29
CA ALA A 82 6.76 1.16 0.79
C ALA A 82 6.85 1.94 2.11
N GLY A 83 6.17 3.09 2.22
CA GLY A 83 6.11 3.86 3.46
C GLY A 83 5.30 3.15 4.54
N LEU A 84 4.21 2.47 4.16
CA LEU A 84 3.44 1.65 5.09
C LEU A 84 4.31 0.51 5.68
N GLY A 85 5.16 -0.12 4.86
CA GLY A 85 6.07 -1.19 5.29
C GLY A 85 7.18 -0.74 6.24
N ARG A 86 7.44 0.57 6.33
CA ARG A 86 8.41 1.18 7.27
C ARG A 86 7.75 1.73 8.53
N SER A 87 6.42 1.78 8.56
CA SER A 87 5.69 2.35 9.69
C SER A 87 5.88 1.52 10.96
N THR A 88 6.06 2.21 12.08
CA THR A 88 6.09 1.61 13.40
C THR A 88 4.67 1.34 13.93
N PHE A 89 4.56 0.51 14.96
CA PHE A 89 3.27 0.25 15.62
C PHE A 89 2.63 1.54 16.16
N ALA A 90 3.44 2.38 16.83
CA ALA A 90 2.95 3.65 17.39
C ALA A 90 2.41 4.60 16.32
N GLU A 91 3.11 4.70 15.20
CA GLU A 91 2.66 5.52 14.06
C GLU A 91 1.37 5.00 13.44
N LEU A 92 1.19 3.69 13.33
CA LEU A 92 -0.05 3.12 12.81
C LEU A 92 -1.21 3.31 13.79
N CYS A 93 -0.97 3.19 15.08
CA CYS A 93 -1.99 3.46 16.11
C CYS A 93 -2.41 4.93 16.17
N ALA A 94 -1.52 5.87 15.80
CA ALA A 94 -1.82 7.28 15.70
C ALA A 94 -2.70 7.63 14.48
N GLU A 95 -2.81 6.71 13.50
CA GLU A 95 -3.63 6.92 12.31
C GLU A 95 -5.13 6.85 12.63
N ARG A 96 -5.85 7.89 12.23
CA ARG A 96 -7.30 7.92 12.40
C ARG A 96 -7.97 6.74 11.71
N GLY A 97 -8.66 5.93 12.49
CA GLY A 97 -9.40 4.78 11.98
C GLY A 97 -8.65 3.45 12.05
N LEU A 98 -7.41 3.44 12.51
CA LEU A 98 -6.70 2.22 12.86
C LEU A 98 -6.77 2.01 14.38
N SER A 99 -7.37 0.89 14.79
CA SER A 99 -7.24 0.38 16.16
C SER A 99 -5.93 -0.39 16.30
N GLU A 100 -5.49 -0.64 17.53
CA GLU A 100 -4.33 -1.47 17.81
C GLU A 100 -4.41 -2.85 17.10
N ALA A 101 -5.58 -3.48 17.12
CA ALA A 101 -5.80 -4.76 16.44
C ALA A 101 -5.56 -4.66 14.93
N LYS A 102 -6.01 -3.58 14.28
CA LYS A 102 -5.77 -3.35 12.86
C LYS A 102 -4.31 -3.05 12.55
N ALA A 103 -3.64 -2.27 13.43
CA ALA A 103 -2.20 -2.01 13.32
C ALA A 103 -1.38 -3.30 13.43
N CYS A 104 -1.67 -4.16 14.41
CA CYS A 104 -1.05 -5.49 14.54
C CYS A 104 -1.28 -6.36 13.30
N GLN A 105 -2.49 -6.38 12.76
CA GLN A 105 -2.84 -7.15 11.56
C GLN A 105 -2.01 -6.72 10.34
N LEU A 106 -1.88 -5.40 10.12
CA LEU A 106 -1.09 -4.86 9.03
C LEU A 106 0.40 -5.19 9.20
N LEU A 107 0.97 -4.94 10.37
CA LEU A 107 2.39 -5.23 10.64
C LEU A 107 2.69 -6.72 10.49
N ALA A 108 1.84 -7.59 11.01
CA ALA A 108 2.01 -9.03 10.87
C ALA A 108 1.98 -9.46 9.39
N ALA A 109 1.04 -8.93 8.60
CA ALA A 109 0.94 -9.24 7.17
C ALA A 109 2.17 -8.74 6.39
N LEU A 110 2.64 -7.52 6.67
CA LEU A 110 3.83 -6.94 6.04
C LEU A 110 5.10 -7.73 6.41
N GLU A 111 5.24 -8.11 7.68
CA GLU A 111 6.39 -8.92 8.13
C GLU A 111 6.37 -10.32 7.51
N LEU A 112 5.21 -10.97 7.41
CA LEU A 112 5.09 -12.25 6.69
C LEU A 112 5.48 -12.12 5.23
N GLY A 113 5.03 -11.06 4.55
CA GLY A 113 5.42 -10.76 3.17
C GLY A 113 6.93 -10.56 3.03
N ARG A 114 7.56 -9.82 3.95
CA ARG A 114 9.01 -9.62 3.98
C ARG A 114 9.77 -10.95 4.18
N ARG A 115 9.31 -11.78 5.12
CA ARG A 115 9.90 -13.13 5.33
C ARG A 115 9.73 -14.01 4.12
N PHE A 116 8.54 -14.01 3.52
CA PHE A 116 8.27 -14.78 2.30
C PHE A 116 9.20 -14.35 1.16
N ALA A 117 9.35 -13.05 0.92
CA ALA A 117 10.26 -12.52 -0.09
C ALA A 117 11.73 -12.94 0.15
N SER A 118 12.14 -13.12 1.42
CA SER A 118 13.47 -13.61 1.75
C SER A 118 13.65 -15.12 1.59
N LEU A 119 12.55 -15.89 1.60
CA LEU A 119 12.57 -17.35 1.39
C LEU A 119 12.55 -17.73 -0.09
N VAL A 120 11.88 -16.90 -0.91
CA VAL A 120 11.96 -17.10 -2.36
C VAL A 120 13.41 -16.83 -2.76
N PRO A 121 14.18 -17.82 -3.21
CA PRO A 121 15.50 -17.55 -3.77
C PRO A 121 15.22 -16.65 -4.98
N GLY A 122 15.42 -15.34 -4.83
CA GLY A 122 15.52 -14.47 -5.99
C GLY A 122 16.47 -15.13 -6.96
N GLU A 123 16.25 -15.00 -8.26
CA GLU A 123 17.23 -15.43 -9.26
C GLU A 123 18.58 -15.00 -8.70
N ARG A 124 19.41 -16.02 -8.40
CA ARG A 124 20.67 -15.80 -7.70
C ARG A 124 21.42 -14.73 -8.46
N ALA A 125 21.53 -13.54 -7.88
CA ALA A 125 22.10 -12.40 -8.57
C ALA A 125 23.50 -12.79 -9.06
N THR A 126 23.68 -12.79 -10.35
CA THR A 126 24.98 -13.06 -10.97
C THR A 126 25.76 -11.76 -10.93
N ILE A 127 26.85 -11.72 -10.17
CA ILE A 127 27.72 -10.55 -10.03
C ILE A 127 28.85 -10.70 -11.04
N ASN A 128 28.85 -9.84 -12.05
CA ASN A 128 29.89 -9.76 -13.07
C ASN A 128 30.70 -8.45 -12.95
N SER A 129 30.16 -7.44 -12.26
CA SER A 129 30.78 -6.12 -12.14
C SER A 129 30.57 -5.52 -10.74
N PRO A 130 31.39 -4.56 -10.32
CA PRO A 130 31.16 -3.78 -9.11
C PRO A 130 29.80 -3.09 -9.09
N GLN A 131 29.29 -2.71 -10.27
CA GLN A 131 27.98 -2.07 -10.39
C GLN A 131 26.83 -3.01 -10.03
N ASP A 132 26.95 -4.31 -10.32
CA ASP A 132 25.94 -5.31 -9.93
C ASP A 132 25.83 -5.42 -8.41
N VAL A 133 26.99 -5.31 -7.72
CA VAL A 133 27.05 -5.26 -6.24
C VAL A 133 26.34 -4.02 -5.71
N ALA A 134 26.64 -2.86 -6.30
CA ALA A 134 26.01 -1.60 -5.90
C ALA A 134 24.49 -1.67 -6.10
N ASN A 135 24.02 -2.13 -7.25
CA ASN A 135 22.59 -2.26 -7.54
C ASN A 135 21.89 -3.26 -6.58
N LEU A 136 22.56 -4.35 -6.22
CA LEU A 136 22.03 -5.35 -5.31
C LEU A 136 21.86 -4.83 -3.88
N LEU A 137 22.79 -4.01 -3.39
CA LEU A 137 22.82 -3.56 -2.01
C LEU A 137 22.26 -2.15 -1.81
N ALA A 138 22.16 -1.33 -2.86
CA ALA A 138 21.76 0.07 -2.76
C ALA A 138 20.43 0.27 -2.04
N ALA A 139 19.40 -0.50 -2.39
CA ALA A 139 18.09 -0.37 -1.79
C ALA A 139 18.08 -0.73 -0.29
N GLU A 140 18.91 -1.68 0.11
CA GLU A 140 19.01 -2.08 1.52
C GLU A 140 19.87 -1.11 2.31
N MET A 141 21.01 -0.68 1.75
CA MET A 141 21.95 0.23 2.42
C MET A 141 21.40 1.65 2.53
N ALA A 142 20.61 2.11 1.57
CA ALA A 142 19.95 3.43 1.62
C ALA A 142 18.94 3.59 2.77
N THR A 143 18.55 2.50 3.42
CA THR A 143 17.58 2.53 4.54
C THR A 143 18.28 2.47 5.92
N LEU A 144 19.59 2.44 5.97
CA LEU A 144 20.36 2.34 7.21
C LEU A 144 20.73 3.74 7.72
N ASP A 145 20.49 3.96 9.01
CA ASP A 145 20.74 5.24 9.69
C ASP A 145 22.21 5.42 10.16
N GLN A 146 23.02 4.36 10.02
CA GLN A 146 24.42 4.32 10.45
C GLN A 146 25.30 3.74 9.36
N GLU A 147 26.59 4.00 9.42
CA GLU A 147 27.58 3.39 8.52
C GLU A 147 27.67 1.87 8.76
N HIS A 148 27.55 1.10 7.70
CA HIS A 148 27.62 -0.35 7.71
C HIS A 148 28.64 -0.85 6.67
N LEU A 149 29.57 -1.70 7.10
CA LEU A 149 30.44 -2.46 6.20
C LEU A 149 29.79 -3.81 5.89
N ARG A 150 29.65 -4.11 4.61
CA ARG A 150 29.14 -5.40 4.14
C ARG A 150 30.18 -6.13 3.31
N VAL A 151 30.42 -7.39 3.62
CA VAL A 151 31.34 -8.26 2.86
C VAL A 151 30.52 -9.30 2.12
N LEU A 152 30.72 -9.37 0.81
CA LEU A 152 30.12 -10.38 -0.06
C LEU A 152 31.14 -11.48 -0.38
N LEU A 153 30.83 -12.69 -0.02
CA LEU A 153 31.64 -13.86 -0.38
C LEU A 153 31.14 -14.42 -1.72
N LEU A 154 31.95 -14.32 -2.76
CA LEU A 154 31.64 -14.76 -4.11
C LEU A 154 32.32 -16.11 -4.38
N LYS A 155 31.58 -17.05 -4.99
CA LYS A 155 32.13 -18.30 -5.51
C LYS A 155 32.66 -18.11 -6.91
N THR A 156 33.95 -18.30 -7.13
CA THR A 156 34.65 -18.07 -8.41
C THR A 156 34.14 -18.96 -9.55
N ARG A 157 33.55 -20.12 -9.26
CA ARG A 157 33.08 -21.06 -10.29
C ARG A 157 31.60 -21.00 -10.63
N CYS A 158 30.78 -20.30 -9.82
CA CYS A 158 29.32 -20.32 -9.97
C CYS A 158 28.68 -18.95 -10.12
N ARG A 159 29.39 -17.86 -10.24
CA ARG A 159 28.82 -16.50 -10.35
C ARG A 159 27.72 -16.22 -9.32
N GLN A 160 27.78 -16.83 -8.13
CA GLN A 160 26.74 -16.73 -7.09
C GLN A 160 27.37 -16.29 -5.79
N TYR A 161 26.71 -15.39 -5.09
CA TYR A 161 27.14 -14.99 -3.76
C TYR A 161 26.27 -15.63 -2.67
N HIS A 162 26.87 -15.89 -1.51
CA HIS A 162 26.15 -16.23 -0.29
C HIS A 162 26.18 -15.05 0.68
N ARG A 163 25.04 -14.68 1.19
CA ARG A 163 24.94 -13.69 2.25
C ARG A 163 25.42 -14.32 3.54
N ALA A 164 26.47 -13.82 4.15
CA ALA A 164 26.88 -14.24 5.48
C ALA A 164 25.80 -13.86 6.50
N PRO A 165 25.47 -14.76 7.45
CA PRO A 165 24.56 -14.42 8.53
C PRO A 165 25.17 -13.30 9.39
N ARG A 166 24.33 -12.37 9.85
CA ARG A 166 24.72 -11.32 10.79
C ARG A 166 25.26 -11.97 12.05
N SER A 167 26.53 -11.76 12.38
CA SER A 167 27.00 -11.98 13.74
C SER A 167 26.48 -10.82 14.58
N GLY A 168 25.39 -11.05 15.32
CA GLY A 168 24.94 -10.12 16.34
C GLY A 168 25.90 -10.18 17.54
N LYS A 169 26.40 -9.04 17.95
CA LYS A 169 26.66 -8.70 19.36
C LYS A 169 26.23 -7.26 19.57
#